data_a0e6aeddeeed421cf0a8e952fb03d86e
#
_entry.id   a0e6aeddeeed421cf0a8e952fb03d86e
#
_cell.length_a   1.000
_cell.length_b   1.000
_cell.length_c   1.000
_cell.angle_alpha   90.00
_cell.angle_beta   90.00
_cell.angle_gamma   90.00
#
_symmetry.space_group_name_H-M   'P 1'
#
loop_
_entity.id
_entity.type
_entity.pdbx_description
1 polymer ?
#
loop_
_entity_poly.entity_id
_entity_poly.type
_entity_poly.pdbx_seq_one_letter_code
_entity_poly.pdbx_strand_id
1 'polypeptide(L)'
;MADAKKPRKKMTRRGFIASGATAAGLVGVTVAANVGTNMFKSAIDHYIGGGETTITNAPGSEDWDTAYYDQQYRGRGRATEEAKNIVIEIEGEGIVLLKNDNNALPLASGESVSLIGRYAADPVYGGAGSGTVDPNDCVTLYDGIVNSGLAVNDTVYNWIAENYANYPKANITMDNPSTASYYIGEIPWSAYSDEAKSSIAGTTAVVVIGRGGGEGGDLSRDLLADVNSGVSENFTPNDETANYVEGQHELELSKEEIDLLTAVKESCDKVIVLYNGSTPMELGPLMEGDLAVDAIVSIGSLGASGAAAVGQVLTGAVNPSGKTTDIWAADFTADPTFGNFGGKQYTDVSNYYTTNYTGTVSNGTAYFVEYKEGIYYGYRFY
;
A
#
# COMPACT_ATOMS: atom_id res chain seq x y z
N MET A 1 26.03 -78.54 24.03
CA MET A 1 25.59 -78.32 22.62
C MET A 1 26.29 -77.12 22.11
N ALA A 2 27.23 -77.28 21.19
CA ALA A 2 28.04 -76.16 20.64
C ALA A 2 27.29 -75.50 19.52
N ASP A 3 27.11 -74.13 19.61
CA ASP A 3 26.45 -73.35 18.65
C ASP A 3 27.30 -73.25 17.38
N ALA A 4 26.83 -73.79 16.27
CA ALA A 4 27.50 -73.77 14.98
C ALA A 4 27.42 -72.39 14.39
N LYS A 5 28.54 -71.60 14.35
CA LYS A 5 28.65 -70.31 13.64
C LYS A 5 28.34 -70.51 12.15
N LYS A 6 27.26 -69.90 11.69
CA LYS A 6 26.92 -69.80 10.25
C LYS A 6 28.09 -69.23 9.48
N PRO A 7 28.48 -69.79 8.30
CA PRO A 7 29.58 -69.28 7.50
C PRO A 7 29.24 -67.85 6.94
N ARG A 8 30.14 -66.89 7.15
CA ARG A 8 30.01 -65.53 6.54
C ARG A 8 30.10 -65.64 5.02
N LYS A 9 29.04 -65.29 4.33
CA LYS A 9 29.04 -65.16 2.86
C LYS A 9 30.16 -64.23 2.44
N LYS A 10 31.11 -64.65 1.64
CA LYS A 10 32.13 -63.80 1.03
C LYS A 10 31.47 -62.85 0.05
N MET A 11 31.70 -61.55 0.22
CA MET A 11 31.20 -60.49 -0.66
C MET A 11 31.86 -60.65 -2.04
N THR A 12 31.07 -60.62 -3.11
CA THR A 12 31.59 -60.65 -4.48
C THR A 12 32.26 -59.32 -4.82
N ARG A 13 33.22 -59.36 -5.77
CA ARG A 13 33.93 -58.14 -6.23
C ARG A 13 32.95 -57.06 -6.72
N ARG A 14 31.85 -57.42 -7.37
CA ARG A 14 30.77 -56.51 -7.76
C ARG A 14 30.01 -55.96 -6.57
N GLY A 15 29.71 -56.78 -5.58
CA GLY A 15 29.05 -56.34 -4.34
C GLY A 15 29.91 -55.36 -3.53
N PHE A 16 31.25 -55.58 -3.49
CA PHE A 16 32.18 -54.65 -2.85
C PHE A 16 32.24 -53.27 -3.55
N ILE A 17 32.31 -53.28 -4.88
CA ILE A 17 32.33 -52.05 -5.67
C ILE A 17 30.99 -51.28 -5.51
N ALA A 18 29.85 -51.98 -5.57
CA ALA A 18 28.53 -51.37 -5.38
C ALA A 18 28.38 -50.73 -4.00
N SER A 19 28.81 -51.44 -2.94
CA SER A 19 28.76 -50.93 -1.56
C SER A 19 29.70 -49.75 -1.36
N GLY A 20 30.88 -49.74 -2.01
CA GLY A 20 31.81 -48.62 -1.98
C GLY A 20 31.25 -47.36 -2.69
N ALA A 21 30.61 -47.55 -3.84
CA ALA A 21 29.96 -46.47 -4.57
C ALA A 21 28.80 -45.88 -3.78
N THR A 22 27.98 -46.69 -3.14
CA THR A 22 26.89 -46.24 -2.28
C THR A 22 27.40 -45.46 -1.08
N ALA A 23 28.46 -45.96 -0.41
CA ALA A 23 29.06 -45.24 0.71
C ALA A 23 29.67 -43.91 0.30
N ALA A 24 30.36 -43.87 -0.82
CA ALA A 24 30.92 -42.60 -1.37
C ALA A 24 29.81 -41.61 -1.74
N GLY A 25 28.71 -42.08 -2.32
CA GLY A 25 27.56 -41.27 -2.62
C GLY A 25 26.90 -40.68 -1.35
N LEU A 26 26.70 -41.48 -0.32
CA LEU A 26 26.16 -41.02 0.96
C LEU A 26 27.07 -40.00 1.66
N VAL A 27 28.38 -40.21 1.65
CA VAL A 27 29.35 -39.23 2.19
C VAL A 27 29.29 -37.94 1.39
N GLY A 28 29.23 -37.99 0.06
CA GLY A 28 29.12 -36.82 -0.81
C GLY A 28 27.84 -35.99 -0.52
N VAL A 29 26.70 -36.66 -0.39
CA VAL A 29 25.43 -36.01 -0.03
C VAL A 29 25.49 -35.38 1.36
N THR A 30 26.07 -36.11 2.35
CA THR A 30 26.20 -35.60 3.72
C THR A 30 27.09 -34.36 3.77
N VAL A 31 28.23 -34.39 3.08
CA VAL A 31 29.14 -33.25 2.99
C VAL A 31 28.46 -32.04 2.32
N ALA A 32 27.79 -32.27 1.18
CA ALA A 32 27.07 -31.19 0.48
C ALA A 32 25.93 -30.60 1.34
N ALA A 33 25.18 -31.46 2.04
CA ALA A 33 24.13 -31.00 2.97
C ALA A 33 24.73 -30.19 4.13
N ASN A 34 25.84 -30.65 4.74
CA ASN A 34 26.50 -29.89 5.81
C ASN A 34 27.07 -28.56 5.35
N VAL A 35 27.72 -28.53 4.18
CA VAL A 35 28.23 -27.28 3.62
C VAL A 35 27.08 -26.32 3.30
N GLY A 36 26.00 -26.80 2.65
CA GLY A 36 24.82 -26.01 2.36
C GLY A 36 24.16 -25.47 3.63
N THR A 37 23.96 -26.34 4.64
CA THR A 37 23.36 -25.92 5.92
C THR A 37 24.21 -24.86 6.63
N ASN A 38 25.54 -25.01 6.61
CA ASN A 38 26.41 -24.01 7.23
C ASN A 38 26.49 -22.70 6.45
N MET A 39 26.43 -22.73 5.12
CA MET A 39 26.38 -21.52 4.29
C MET A 39 25.10 -20.71 4.48
N PHE A 40 24.00 -21.39 4.74
CA PHE A 40 22.69 -20.77 4.92
C PHE A 40 22.20 -20.82 6.37
N LYS A 41 23.08 -21.12 7.32
CA LYS A 41 22.73 -21.29 8.74
C LYS A 41 21.95 -20.11 9.30
N SER A 42 22.40 -18.89 9.06
CA SER A 42 21.73 -17.68 9.55
C SER A 42 20.32 -17.50 8.97
N ALA A 43 20.13 -17.85 7.71
CA ALA A 43 18.81 -17.80 7.09
C ALA A 43 17.89 -18.91 7.63
N ILE A 44 18.44 -20.13 7.77
CA ILE A 44 17.68 -21.26 8.32
C ILE A 44 17.29 -20.97 9.78
N ASP A 45 18.22 -20.50 10.60
CA ASP A 45 17.95 -20.17 12.00
C ASP A 45 16.92 -19.03 12.13
N HIS A 46 16.93 -18.08 11.21
CA HIS A 46 15.93 -17.00 11.16
C HIS A 46 14.52 -17.53 10.83
N TYR A 47 14.39 -18.42 9.82
CA TYR A 47 13.08 -18.92 9.38
C TYR A 47 12.52 -20.04 10.27
N ILE A 48 13.38 -20.89 10.87
CA ILE A 48 12.95 -22.03 11.69
C ILE A 48 12.90 -21.66 13.17
N GLY A 49 13.47 -20.51 13.57
CA GLY A 49 13.52 -20.09 14.99
C GLY A 49 14.37 -20.99 15.86
N GLY A 50 15.32 -21.74 15.27
CA GLY A 50 16.12 -22.77 15.94
C GLY A 50 17.48 -22.32 16.46
N GLY A 51 17.81 -21.04 16.42
CA GLY A 51 19.07 -20.53 16.94
C GLY A 51 19.00 -20.27 18.44
N GLU A 52 19.72 -21.04 19.26
CA GLU A 52 20.01 -20.58 20.62
C GLU A 52 20.96 -19.35 20.53
N THR A 53 20.41 -18.19 20.83
CA THR A 53 21.24 -17.00 20.98
C THR A 53 21.90 -17.04 22.34
N THR A 54 23.18 -17.34 22.36
CA THR A 54 23.98 -17.19 23.58
C THR A 54 24.42 -15.75 23.68
N ILE A 55 23.87 -15.00 24.62
CA ILE A 55 24.34 -13.65 24.93
C ILE A 55 25.60 -13.80 25.77
N THR A 56 26.74 -13.43 25.19
CA THR A 56 27.99 -13.35 25.94
C THR A 56 28.18 -11.87 26.34
N ASN A 57 28.03 -11.59 27.62
CA ASN A 57 28.27 -10.28 28.16
C ASN A 57 29.77 -9.96 28.12
N ALA A 58 30.12 -8.85 27.50
CA ALA A 58 31.49 -8.35 27.54
C ALA A 58 31.82 -7.78 28.94
N PRO A 59 33.10 -7.83 29.41
CA PRO A 59 33.46 -7.13 30.63
C PRO A 59 33.08 -5.65 30.58
N GLY A 60 32.41 -5.14 31.60
CA GLY A 60 31.88 -3.78 31.64
C GLY A 60 30.45 -3.63 31.11
N SER A 61 29.77 -4.73 30.83
CA SER A 61 28.37 -4.74 30.39
C SER A 61 27.36 -4.94 31.54
N GLU A 62 27.85 -4.91 32.77
CA GLU A 62 27.04 -5.17 33.97
C GLU A 62 25.92 -4.13 34.16
N ASP A 63 26.16 -2.91 33.68
CA ASP A 63 25.21 -1.79 33.74
C ASP A 63 24.35 -1.65 32.46
N TRP A 64 24.51 -2.55 31.49
CA TRP A 64 23.71 -2.48 30.27
C TRP A 64 22.28 -2.93 30.52
N ASP A 65 21.36 -2.24 29.86
CA ASP A 65 19.95 -2.65 29.85
C ASP A 65 19.79 -4.02 29.16
N THR A 66 19.77 -5.09 29.98
CA THR A 66 19.57 -6.45 29.50
C THR A 66 18.09 -6.81 29.33
N ALA A 67 17.17 -5.94 29.79
CA ALA A 67 15.74 -6.13 29.64
C ALA A 67 15.23 -5.73 28.23
N TYR A 68 16.11 -5.23 27.35
CA TYR A 68 15.75 -4.85 25.97
C TYR A 68 15.02 -5.96 25.19
N TYR A 69 15.34 -7.21 25.45
CA TYR A 69 14.70 -8.39 24.83
C TYR A 69 13.55 -8.97 25.65
N ASP A 70 13.25 -8.41 26.78
CA ASP A 70 12.13 -8.89 27.62
C ASP A 70 10.82 -8.53 26.93
N GLN A 71 9.95 -9.52 26.83
CA GLN A 71 8.63 -9.31 26.23
C GLN A 71 7.77 -8.48 27.18
N GLN A 72 7.37 -7.30 26.74
CA GLN A 72 6.47 -6.43 27.49
C GLN A 72 5.08 -7.06 27.69
N TYR A 73 4.64 -7.83 26.70
CA TYR A 73 3.32 -8.47 26.70
C TYR A 73 3.43 -9.99 26.71
N ARG A 74 2.70 -10.63 27.62
CA ARG A 74 2.57 -12.08 27.62
C ARG A 74 1.47 -12.52 26.67
N GLY A 75 1.84 -12.80 25.42
CA GLY A 75 0.98 -13.34 24.38
C GLY A 75 0.58 -12.32 23.30
N ARG A 76 0.41 -12.84 22.08
CA ARG A 76 0.13 -12.06 20.87
C ARG A 76 -1.14 -11.22 20.96
N GLY A 77 -2.23 -11.77 21.56
CA GLY A 77 -3.51 -11.07 21.60
C GLY A 77 -3.43 -9.73 22.33
N ARG A 78 -2.75 -9.68 23.48
CA ARG A 78 -2.59 -8.42 24.24
C ARG A 78 -1.69 -7.42 23.50
N ALA A 79 -0.62 -7.90 22.88
CA ALA A 79 0.24 -7.05 22.08
C ALA A 79 -0.53 -6.43 20.89
N THR A 80 -1.41 -7.22 20.24
CA THR A 80 -2.25 -6.75 19.14
C THR A 80 -3.25 -5.68 19.59
N GLU A 81 -3.89 -5.84 20.75
CA GLU A 81 -4.84 -4.83 21.26
C GLU A 81 -4.15 -3.50 21.58
N GLU A 82 -2.97 -3.55 22.21
CA GLU A 82 -2.19 -2.33 22.46
C GLU A 82 -1.68 -1.69 21.15
N ALA A 83 -1.27 -2.51 20.17
CA ALA A 83 -0.86 -2.02 18.87
C ALA A 83 -1.98 -1.28 18.14
N LYS A 84 -3.24 -1.70 18.26
CA LYS A 84 -4.40 -0.99 17.68
C LYS A 84 -4.52 0.43 18.24
N ASN A 85 -4.37 0.58 19.55
CA ASN A 85 -4.43 1.90 20.18
C ASN A 85 -3.31 2.82 19.71
N ILE A 86 -2.09 2.26 19.58
CA ILE A 86 -0.93 2.99 19.07
C ILE A 86 -1.15 3.42 17.62
N VAL A 87 -1.73 2.54 16.77
CA VAL A 87 -2.06 2.89 15.37
C VAL A 87 -3.06 4.04 15.30
N ILE A 88 -4.09 4.05 16.17
CA ILE A 88 -5.07 5.14 16.23
C ILE A 88 -4.39 6.46 16.64
N GLU A 89 -3.51 6.42 17.63
CA GLU A 89 -2.75 7.59 18.07
C GLU A 89 -1.83 8.12 16.97
N ILE A 90 -1.04 7.24 16.34
CA ILE A 90 -0.15 7.59 15.22
C ILE A 90 -0.94 8.23 14.07
N GLU A 91 -2.07 7.63 13.70
CA GLU A 91 -2.92 8.16 12.64
C GLU A 91 -3.48 9.54 13.01
N GLY A 92 -3.99 9.70 14.24
CA GLY A 92 -4.52 10.98 14.70
C GLY A 92 -3.50 12.11 14.69
N GLU A 93 -2.24 11.82 15.01
CA GLU A 93 -1.14 12.77 14.94
C GLU A 93 -0.61 12.96 13.50
N GLY A 94 -0.72 11.92 12.66
CA GLY A 94 -0.25 11.91 11.28
C GLY A 94 -1.17 12.61 10.30
N ILE A 95 -2.46 12.68 10.59
CA ILE A 95 -3.45 13.36 9.73
C ILE A 95 -3.09 14.83 9.53
N VAL A 96 -3.16 15.29 8.27
CA VAL A 96 -2.83 16.66 7.90
C VAL A 96 -4.08 17.41 7.45
N LEU A 97 -4.39 18.51 8.12
CA LEU A 97 -5.43 19.45 7.69
C LEU A 97 -4.83 20.41 6.63
N LEU A 98 -5.15 20.18 5.36
CA LEU A 98 -4.62 20.95 4.24
C LEU A 98 -5.42 22.22 3.97
N LYS A 99 -6.74 22.18 4.20
CA LYS A 99 -7.68 23.30 4.00
C LYS A 99 -8.81 23.20 5.03
N ASN A 100 -9.26 24.35 5.53
CA ASN A 100 -10.45 24.44 6.40
C ASN A 100 -11.03 25.86 6.31
N ASP A 101 -11.83 26.11 5.29
CA ASP A 101 -12.48 27.39 5.07
C ASP A 101 -13.78 27.47 5.89
N ASN A 102 -14.12 28.67 6.31
CA ASN A 102 -15.35 28.98 7.04
C ASN A 102 -15.62 28.11 8.28
N ASN A 103 -14.56 27.54 8.89
CA ASN A 103 -14.68 26.58 9.97
C ASN A 103 -15.56 25.36 9.60
N ALA A 104 -15.35 24.83 8.39
CA ALA A 104 -16.05 23.62 7.95
C ALA A 104 -15.81 22.43 8.89
N LEU A 105 -14.63 22.35 9.47
CA LEU A 105 -14.26 21.44 10.54
C LEU A 105 -13.97 22.22 11.84
N PRO A 106 -14.24 21.64 13.02
CA PRO A 106 -14.83 20.31 13.25
C PRO A 106 -16.34 20.28 12.98
N LEU A 107 -16.85 19.07 12.66
CA LEU A 107 -18.27 18.79 12.50
C LEU A 107 -18.96 18.72 13.87
N ALA A 108 -20.22 19.11 13.92
CA ALA A 108 -21.01 19.02 15.14
C ALA A 108 -21.38 17.55 15.46
N SER A 109 -21.47 17.23 16.76
CA SER A 109 -21.94 15.91 17.18
C SER A 109 -23.34 15.62 16.64
N GLY A 110 -23.53 14.45 16.05
CA GLY A 110 -24.79 14.04 15.42
C GLY A 110 -25.03 14.68 14.05
N GLU A 111 -24.09 15.45 13.51
CA GLU A 111 -24.21 15.99 12.15
C GLU A 111 -24.36 14.86 11.12
N SER A 112 -25.29 15.04 10.17
CA SER A 112 -25.53 14.07 9.10
C SER A 112 -24.48 14.23 8.03
N VAL A 113 -23.74 13.14 7.72
CA VAL A 113 -22.69 13.11 6.71
C VAL A 113 -22.98 12.05 5.66
N SER A 114 -22.80 12.42 4.40
CA SER A 114 -22.77 11.47 3.29
C SER A 114 -21.34 11.11 2.96
N LEU A 115 -20.95 9.87 3.25
CA LEU A 115 -19.65 9.32 2.94
C LEU A 115 -19.67 8.80 1.49
N ILE A 116 -18.92 9.45 0.59
CA ILE A 116 -19.08 9.31 -0.85
C ILE A 116 -17.74 9.03 -1.54
N GLY A 117 -17.79 8.41 -2.71
CA GLY A 117 -16.63 7.99 -3.50
C GLY A 117 -16.30 6.52 -3.27
N ARG A 118 -15.65 5.91 -4.24
CA ARG A 118 -15.28 4.50 -4.18
C ARG A 118 -14.47 4.16 -2.93
N TYR A 119 -13.51 5.02 -2.60
CA TYR A 119 -12.61 4.84 -1.47
C TYR A 119 -13.27 5.02 -0.10
N ALA A 120 -14.53 5.48 -0.06
CA ALA A 120 -15.33 5.47 1.14
C ALA A 120 -15.61 4.04 1.65
N ALA A 121 -15.84 3.10 0.73
CA ALA A 121 -16.14 1.70 1.05
C ALA A 121 -14.90 0.78 0.94
N ASP A 122 -13.92 1.14 0.10
CA ASP A 122 -12.69 0.35 -0.10
C ASP A 122 -11.44 1.26 -0.03
N PRO A 123 -11.12 1.80 1.15
CA PRO A 123 -10.02 2.73 1.31
C PRO A 123 -8.66 2.05 1.11
N VAL A 124 -7.62 2.88 1.01
CA VAL A 124 -6.22 2.45 1.02
C VAL A 124 -5.80 2.23 2.48
N TYR A 125 -5.78 0.98 2.91
CA TYR A 125 -5.32 0.62 4.25
C TYR A 125 -3.81 0.51 4.34
N GLY A 126 -3.15 0.10 3.25
CA GLY A 126 -1.70 -0.05 3.16
C GLY A 126 -1.24 -0.16 1.73
N GLY A 127 0.08 -0.17 1.52
CA GLY A 127 0.67 -0.35 0.21
C GLY A 127 0.70 -1.80 -0.25
N ALA A 128 1.18 -2.04 -1.47
CA ALA A 128 1.52 -3.37 -1.95
C ALA A 128 2.77 -3.93 -1.26
N GLY A 129 3.02 -5.22 -1.39
CA GLY A 129 4.21 -5.88 -0.85
C GLY A 129 4.16 -6.04 0.67
N SER A 130 5.27 -5.78 1.34
CA SER A 130 5.41 -5.96 2.80
C SER A 130 4.55 -5.00 3.64
N GLY A 131 4.05 -3.92 3.04
CA GLY A 131 3.09 -2.99 3.65
C GLY A 131 1.62 -3.39 3.49
N THR A 132 1.34 -4.56 2.93
CA THR A 132 -0.05 -5.03 2.72
C THR A 132 -0.75 -5.31 4.05
N VAL A 133 -2.00 -4.85 4.13
CA VAL A 133 -2.90 -5.11 5.26
C VAL A 133 -4.12 -5.88 4.75
N ASP A 134 -4.59 -6.89 5.50
CA ASP A 134 -5.83 -7.59 5.16
C ASP A 134 -7.02 -6.67 5.48
N PRO A 135 -7.81 -6.25 4.49
CA PRO A 135 -8.97 -5.37 4.72
C PRO A 135 -10.01 -5.96 5.68
N ASN A 136 -10.08 -7.30 5.79
CA ASN A 136 -11.03 -7.97 6.68
C ASN A 136 -10.70 -7.78 8.17
N ASP A 137 -9.45 -7.44 8.47
CA ASP A 137 -8.98 -7.18 9.83
C ASP A 137 -8.99 -5.67 10.18
N CYS A 138 -9.46 -4.82 9.25
CA CYS A 138 -9.40 -3.37 9.37
C CYS A 138 -10.71 -2.76 9.90
N VAL A 139 -10.57 -1.66 10.61
CA VAL A 139 -11.69 -0.75 10.92
C VAL A 139 -12.06 -0.01 9.64
N THR A 140 -13.33 -0.04 9.26
CA THR A 140 -13.81 0.70 8.08
C THR A 140 -13.89 2.20 8.33
N LEU A 141 -13.81 3.01 7.29
CA LEU A 141 -14.07 4.46 7.42
C LEU A 141 -15.48 4.73 7.96
N TYR A 142 -16.46 3.94 7.54
CA TYR A 142 -17.82 4.01 8.05
C TYR A 142 -17.86 3.83 9.57
N ASP A 143 -17.26 2.75 10.08
CA ASP A 143 -17.24 2.49 11.52
C ASP A 143 -16.49 3.57 12.30
N GLY A 144 -15.35 4.03 11.76
CA GLY A 144 -14.57 5.11 12.38
C GLY A 144 -15.38 6.40 12.52
N ILE A 145 -16.15 6.75 11.49
CA ILE A 145 -16.99 7.96 11.47
C ILE A 145 -18.22 7.80 12.37
N VAL A 146 -18.94 6.68 12.29
CA VAL A 146 -20.10 6.40 13.16
C VAL A 146 -19.69 6.39 14.64
N ASN A 147 -18.59 5.73 14.96
CA ASN A 147 -18.10 5.65 16.35
C ASN A 147 -17.62 7.01 16.91
N SER A 148 -17.38 8.01 16.06
CA SER A 148 -17.08 9.38 16.48
C SER A 148 -18.33 10.20 16.85
N GLY A 149 -19.52 9.66 16.64
CA GLY A 149 -20.80 10.28 16.96
C GLY A 149 -21.43 11.08 15.80
N LEU A 150 -20.94 10.91 14.58
CA LEU A 150 -21.57 11.45 13.35
C LEU A 150 -22.65 10.50 12.85
N ALA A 151 -23.68 11.04 12.18
CA ALA A 151 -24.75 10.25 11.58
C ALA A 151 -24.46 10.03 10.10
N VAL A 152 -23.99 8.84 9.73
CA VAL A 152 -23.72 8.51 8.32
C VAL A 152 -25.00 8.25 7.57
N ASN A 153 -25.09 8.78 6.35
CA ASN A 153 -26.16 8.49 5.41
C ASN A 153 -26.01 7.09 4.81
N ASP A 154 -26.71 6.13 5.39
CA ASP A 154 -26.66 4.72 4.99
C ASP A 154 -27.08 4.47 3.55
N THR A 155 -27.98 5.29 3.00
CA THR A 155 -28.54 5.08 1.65
C THR A 155 -27.44 5.15 0.60
N VAL A 156 -26.67 6.24 0.58
CA VAL A 156 -25.59 6.40 -0.39
C VAL A 156 -24.41 5.47 -0.06
N TYR A 157 -24.05 5.31 1.22
CA TYR A 157 -22.94 4.45 1.60
C TYR A 157 -23.18 2.98 1.22
N ASN A 158 -24.34 2.43 1.55
CA ASN A 158 -24.66 1.03 1.20
C ASN A 158 -24.68 0.82 -0.30
N TRP A 159 -25.21 1.79 -1.06
CA TRP A 159 -25.16 1.70 -2.51
C TRP A 159 -23.71 1.61 -3.02
N ILE A 160 -22.80 2.44 -2.51
CA ILE A 160 -21.38 2.40 -2.85
C ILE A 160 -20.76 1.05 -2.45
N ALA A 161 -21.01 0.60 -1.22
CA ALA A 161 -20.48 -0.65 -0.70
C ALA A 161 -20.91 -1.89 -1.51
N GLU A 162 -22.10 -1.85 -2.11
CA GLU A 162 -22.61 -2.91 -2.98
C GLU A 162 -22.05 -2.85 -4.41
N ASN A 163 -21.58 -1.69 -4.86
CA ASN A 163 -21.23 -1.46 -6.26
C ASN A 163 -19.76 -1.20 -6.55
N TYR A 164 -18.94 -0.81 -5.55
CA TYR A 164 -17.54 -0.41 -5.79
C TYR A 164 -16.70 -1.49 -6.49
N ALA A 165 -17.00 -2.76 -6.25
CA ALA A 165 -16.25 -3.87 -6.85
C ALA A 165 -16.40 -3.95 -8.38
N ASN A 166 -17.42 -3.30 -8.96
CA ASN A 166 -17.60 -3.19 -10.40
C ASN A 166 -16.64 -2.19 -11.06
N TYR A 167 -15.97 -1.37 -10.26
CA TYR A 167 -15.04 -0.33 -10.68
C TYR A 167 -13.67 -0.60 -10.05
N PRO A 168 -12.84 -1.43 -10.70
CA PRO A 168 -11.56 -1.84 -10.13
C PRO A 168 -10.60 -0.65 -10.00
N LYS A 169 -9.91 -0.60 -8.88
CA LYS A 169 -8.78 0.32 -8.66
C LYS A 169 -7.46 -0.32 -9.12
N ALA A 170 -6.40 0.49 -9.18
CA ALA A 170 -5.07 -0.01 -9.49
C ALA A 170 -4.70 -1.21 -8.61
N ASN A 171 -4.20 -2.25 -9.25
CA ASN A 171 -3.69 -3.45 -8.60
C ASN A 171 -2.20 -3.56 -8.89
N ILE A 172 -1.39 -3.24 -7.90
CA ILE A 172 0.07 -3.33 -7.97
C ILE A 172 0.45 -4.67 -7.35
N THR A 173 1.09 -5.54 -8.13
CA THR A 173 1.59 -6.82 -7.62
C THR A 173 3.10 -6.87 -7.77
N MET A 174 3.80 -7.20 -6.67
CA MET A 174 5.27 -7.37 -6.68
C MET A 174 5.74 -8.48 -7.61
N ASP A 175 4.92 -9.53 -7.75
CA ASP A 175 5.31 -10.75 -8.45
C ASP A 175 5.32 -10.58 -9.97
N ASN A 176 4.56 -9.64 -10.49
CA ASN A 176 4.49 -9.39 -11.92
C ASN A 176 4.07 -7.95 -12.23
N PRO A 177 5.02 -7.02 -12.41
CA PRO A 177 4.73 -5.65 -12.80
C PRO A 177 3.92 -5.53 -14.09
N SER A 178 4.00 -6.54 -14.98
CA SER A 178 3.21 -6.59 -16.22
C SER A 178 1.72 -6.87 -16.01
N THR A 179 1.31 -7.19 -14.77
CA THR A 179 -0.11 -7.34 -14.40
C THR A 179 -0.65 -6.14 -13.63
N ALA A 180 0.15 -5.11 -13.42
CA ALA A 180 -0.31 -3.87 -12.82
C ALA A 180 -1.42 -3.26 -13.70
N SER A 181 -2.52 -2.87 -13.08
CA SER A 181 -3.60 -2.15 -13.74
C SER A 181 -3.56 -0.68 -13.30
N TYR A 182 -3.69 0.21 -14.26
CA TYR A 182 -3.64 1.66 -14.04
C TYR A 182 -5.06 2.21 -14.07
N TYR A 183 -5.81 1.98 -12.98
CA TYR A 183 -7.14 2.52 -12.80
C TYR A 183 -7.19 3.36 -11.55
N ILE A 184 -7.81 4.51 -11.61
CA ILE A 184 -8.19 5.28 -10.42
C ILE A 184 -9.37 4.60 -9.75
N GLY A 185 -10.31 4.10 -10.56
CA GLY A 185 -11.39 3.23 -10.13
C GLY A 185 -12.56 3.99 -9.49
N GLU A 186 -12.66 5.32 -9.69
CA GLU A 186 -13.80 6.06 -9.15
C GLU A 186 -15.10 5.66 -9.87
N ILE A 187 -16.18 5.61 -9.11
CA ILE A 187 -17.52 5.28 -9.62
C ILE A 187 -18.09 6.48 -10.37
N PRO A 188 -18.40 6.37 -11.66
CA PRO A 188 -19.02 7.49 -12.38
C PRO A 188 -20.32 7.95 -11.70
N TRP A 189 -20.48 9.25 -11.49
CA TRP A 189 -21.69 9.79 -10.88
C TRP A 189 -22.98 9.35 -11.61
N SER A 190 -22.90 9.18 -12.93
CA SER A 190 -24.02 8.68 -13.75
C SER A 190 -24.51 7.29 -13.32
N ALA A 191 -23.64 6.47 -12.74
CA ALA A 191 -23.97 5.12 -12.30
C ALA A 191 -24.72 5.06 -10.96
N TYR A 192 -24.61 6.09 -10.13
CA TYR A 192 -25.34 6.13 -8.85
C TYR A 192 -26.84 6.08 -9.08
N SER A 193 -27.55 5.33 -8.23
CA SER A 193 -29.02 5.29 -8.30
C SER A 193 -29.65 6.65 -7.97
N ASP A 194 -30.85 6.90 -8.47
CA ASP A 194 -31.58 8.14 -8.16
C ASP A 194 -31.86 8.28 -6.66
N GLU A 195 -32.04 7.17 -5.94
CA GLU A 195 -32.22 7.14 -4.50
C GLU A 195 -30.92 7.58 -3.79
N ALA A 196 -29.77 7.01 -4.17
CA ALA A 196 -28.48 7.41 -3.62
C ALA A 196 -28.18 8.88 -3.90
N LYS A 197 -28.39 9.36 -5.13
CA LYS A 197 -28.21 10.77 -5.52
C LYS A 197 -29.09 11.73 -4.73
N SER A 198 -30.36 11.39 -4.55
CA SER A 198 -31.30 12.26 -3.83
C SER A 198 -31.05 12.26 -2.32
N SER A 199 -30.50 11.19 -1.78
CA SER A 199 -30.29 11.03 -0.34
C SER A 199 -29.22 11.97 0.25
N ILE A 200 -28.32 12.51 -0.58
CA ILE A 200 -27.23 13.37 -0.09
C ILE A 200 -27.65 14.81 0.16
N ALA A 201 -28.82 15.20 -0.35
CA ALA A 201 -29.30 16.58 -0.23
C ALA A 201 -29.45 17.02 1.23
N GLY A 202 -28.88 18.16 1.57
CA GLY A 202 -28.91 18.72 2.94
C GLY A 202 -28.01 18.00 3.94
N THR A 203 -27.13 17.12 3.51
CA THR A 203 -26.07 16.53 4.37
C THR A 203 -24.73 17.24 4.13
N THR A 204 -23.79 17.07 5.04
CA THR A 204 -22.37 17.37 4.77
C THR A 204 -21.77 16.25 3.95
N ALA A 205 -21.24 16.54 2.78
CA ALA A 205 -20.52 15.55 1.99
C ALA A 205 -19.10 15.34 2.51
N VAL A 206 -18.72 14.09 2.71
CA VAL A 206 -17.37 13.64 2.98
C VAL A 206 -16.94 12.76 1.82
N VAL A 207 -16.25 13.36 0.85
CA VAL A 207 -15.81 12.68 -0.38
C VAL A 207 -14.42 12.10 -0.15
N VAL A 208 -14.25 10.80 -0.42
CA VAL A 208 -12.98 10.10 -0.23
C VAL A 208 -12.33 9.86 -1.59
N ILE A 209 -11.23 10.53 -1.82
CA ILE A 209 -10.37 10.35 -3.01
C ILE A 209 -9.17 9.52 -2.60
N GLY A 210 -8.87 8.47 -3.34
CA GLY A 210 -7.78 7.57 -3.00
C GLY A 210 -6.77 7.38 -4.11
N ARG A 211 -5.51 7.20 -3.73
CA ARG A 211 -4.45 6.73 -4.62
C ARG A 211 -3.73 5.58 -3.95
N GLY A 212 -3.79 4.42 -4.61
CA GLY A 212 -3.01 3.27 -4.22
C GLY A 212 -1.53 3.49 -4.53
N GLY A 213 -0.68 2.78 -3.84
CA GLY A 213 0.76 2.82 -4.09
C GLY A 213 1.41 1.65 -3.37
N GLY A 214 2.67 1.41 -3.63
CA GLY A 214 3.39 0.39 -2.90
C GLY A 214 4.60 -0.15 -3.63
N GLU A 215 5.21 -1.13 -3.01
CA GLU A 215 6.41 -1.78 -3.49
C GLU A 215 6.17 -2.45 -4.85
N GLY A 216 7.06 -2.22 -5.81
CA GLY A 216 7.04 -2.88 -7.12
C GLY A 216 6.24 -2.19 -8.21
N GLY A 217 5.60 -1.05 -7.95
CA GLY A 217 4.86 -0.30 -8.96
C GLY A 217 5.12 1.19 -8.91
N ASP A 218 5.58 1.75 -10.01
CA ASP A 218 5.71 3.19 -10.19
C ASP A 218 4.34 3.81 -10.48
N LEU A 219 4.14 5.06 -10.07
CA LEU A 219 2.96 5.84 -10.44
C LEU A 219 2.95 6.09 -11.95
N SER A 220 1.77 6.00 -12.56
CA SER A 220 1.61 6.31 -13.97
C SER A 220 1.84 7.80 -14.25
N ARG A 221 2.68 8.08 -15.25
CA ARG A 221 2.92 9.44 -15.75
C ARG A 221 2.09 9.80 -16.97
N ASP A 222 1.45 8.82 -17.57
CA ASP A 222 0.50 8.97 -18.67
C ASP A 222 -0.43 7.74 -18.66
N LEU A 223 -1.56 7.88 -17.99
CA LEU A 223 -2.56 6.82 -17.82
C LEU A 223 -3.03 6.27 -19.17
N LEU A 224 -3.22 7.14 -20.17
CA LEU A 224 -3.65 6.72 -21.51
C LEU A 224 -2.57 5.90 -22.23
N ALA A 225 -1.31 6.30 -22.12
CA ALA A 225 -0.20 5.58 -22.73
C ALA A 225 -0.01 4.21 -22.08
N ASP A 226 -0.08 4.12 -20.75
CA ASP A 226 0.06 2.87 -20.01
C ASP A 226 -1.08 1.90 -20.34
N VAL A 227 -2.31 2.39 -20.43
CA VAL A 227 -3.47 1.62 -20.87
C VAL A 227 -3.27 1.09 -22.30
N ASN A 228 -2.81 1.92 -23.23
CA ASN A 228 -2.63 1.56 -24.63
C ASN A 228 -1.40 0.66 -24.88
N SER A 229 -0.42 0.68 -23.98
CA SER A 229 0.80 -0.12 -24.14
C SER A 229 0.57 -1.62 -23.97
N GLY A 230 -0.57 -2.03 -23.43
CA GLY A 230 -0.88 -3.43 -23.13
C GLY A 230 0.06 -4.02 -22.07
N VAL A 231 0.65 -3.20 -21.22
CA VAL A 231 1.55 -3.62 -20.13
C VAL A 231 0.85 -4.59 -19.18
N SER A 232 -0.47 -4.54 -19.12
CA SER A 232 -1.26 -5.48 -18.34
C SER A 232 -2.03 -6.45 -19.24
N GLU A 233 -1.67 -7.73 -19.21
CA GLU A 233 -2.45 -8.79 -19.88
C GLU A 233 -3.87 -8.94 -19.29
N ASN A 234 -4.09 -8.40 -18.09
CA ASN A 234 -5.37 -8.41 -17.37
C ASN A 234 -6.14 -7.09 -17.50
N PHE A 235 -5.63 -6.17 -18.31
CA PHE A 235 -6.30 -4.90 -18.53
C PHE A 235 -7.53 -5.09 -19.42
N THR A 236 -8.69 -4.79 -18.88
CA THR A 236 -9.93 -4.71 -19.65
C THR A 236 -10.33 -3.24 -19.71
N PRO A 237 -10.32 -2.60 -20.88
CA PRO A 237 -10.80 -1.23 -21.01
C PRO A 237 -12.22 -1.13 -20.42
N ASN A 238 -12.45 -0.11 -19.63
CA ASN A 238 -13.74 0.24 -19.05
C ASN A 238 -14.13 1.67 -19.45
N ASP A 239 -15.25 2.15 -18.96
CA ASP A 239 -15.71 3.51 -19.28
C ASP A 239 -14.77 4.59 -18.75
N GLU A 240 -14.08 4.34 -17.64
CA GLU A 240 -13.07 5.26 -17.07
C GLU A 240 -11.90 5.44 -18.03
N THR A 241 -11.37 4.35 -18.59
CA THR A 241 -10.20 4.43 -19.48
C THR A 241 -10.47 5.17 -20.78
N ALA A 242 -11.74 5.22 -21.20
CA ALA A 242 -12.17 6.02 -22.34
C ALA A 242 -12.09 7.54 -22.09
N ASN A 243 -12.01 7.94 -20.83
CA ASN A 243 -11.94 9.35 -20.42
C ASN A 243 -10.50 9.82 -20.13
N TYR A 244 -9.51 8.92 -20.13
CA TYR A 244 -8.12 9.32 -19.98
C TYR A 244 -7.62 10.10 -21.19
N VAL A 245 -6.84 11.15 -20.92
CA VAL A 245 -6.27 12.01 -21.96
C VAL A 245 -4.74 11.85 -21.99
N GLU A 246 -4.13 12.19 -23.13
CA GLU A 246 -2.68 12.14 -23.29
C GLU A 246 -1.99 13.05 -22.25
N GLY A 247 -1.02 12.50 -21.57
CA GLY A 247 -0.23 13.19 -20.54
C GLY A 247 -0.89 13.28 -19.16
N GLN A 248 -2.11 12.75 -19.00
CA GLN A 248 -2.75 12.66 -17.69
C GLN A 248 -2.02 11.67 -16.80
N HIS A 249 -1.52 12.12 -15.67
CA HIS A 249 -0.85 11.26 -14.70
C HIS A 249 -1.76 10.90 -13.52
N GLU A 250 -1.36 9.87 -12.76
CA GLU A 250 -2.17 9.29 -11.69
C GLU A 250 -2.45 10.25 -10.53
N LEU A 251 -1.63 11.28 -10.34
CA LEU A 251 -1.78 12.24 -9.24
C LEU A 251 -2.70 13.44 -9.57
N GLU A 252 -3.32 13.44 -10.74
CA GLU A 252 -4.38 14.39 -11.11
C GLU A 252 -5.77 13.84 -10.73
N LEU A 253 -6.75 14.73 -10.66
CA LEU A 253 -8.16 14.30 -10.56
C LEU A 253 -8.61 13.65 -11.87
N SER A 254 -9.26 12.50 -11.77
CA SER A 254 -9.93 11.88 -12.93
C SER A 254 -11.19 12.63 -13.30
N LYS A 255 -11.69 12.36 -14.51
CA LYS A 255 -12.98 12.90 -14.93
C LYS A 255 -14.11 12.48 -14.01
N GLU A 256 -14.09 11.22 -13.57
CA GLU A 256 -15.09 10.64 -12.66
C GLU A 256 -15.07 11.34 -11.31
N GLU A 257 -13.89 11.65 -10.77
CA GLU A 257 -13.74 12.41 -9.52
C GLU A 257 -14.21 13.87 -9.69
N ILE A 258 -13.92 14.49 -10.82
CA ILE A 258 -14.39 15.85 -11.14
C ILE A 258 -15.92 15.89 -11.27
N ASP A 259 -16.50 14.95 -12.01
CA ASP A 259 -17.96 14.86 -12.20
C ASP A 259 -18.69 14.61 -10.87
N LEU A 260 -18.11 13.72 -10.03
CA LEU A 260 -18.62 13.41 -8.68
C LEU A 260 -18.60 14.67 -7.80
N LEU A 261 -17.46 15.34 -7.70
CA LEU A 261 -17.30 16.55 -6.89
C LEU A 261 -18.22 17.68 -7.36
N THR A 262 -18.39 17.84 -8.67
CA THR A 262 -19.32 18.83 -9.25
C THR A 262 -20.75 18.57 -8.80
N ALA A 263 -21.22 17.32 -8.92
CA ALA A 263 -22.57 16.95 -8.55
C ALA A 263 -22.83 17.04 -7.04
N VAL A 264 -21.84 16.67 -6.24
CA VAL A 264 -21.91 16.76 -4.77
C VAL A 264 -21.99 18.22 -4.33
N LYS A 265 -21.21 19.12 -4.94
CA LYS A 265 -21.28 20.57 -4.65
C LYS A 265 -22.62 21.22 -5.01
N GLU A 266 -23.30 20.70 -6.02
CA GLU A 266 -24.64 21.15 -6.38
C GLU A 266 -25.73 20.69 -5.38
N SER A 267 -25.45 19.62 -4.63
CA SER A 267 -26.44 18.93 -3.78
C SER A 267 -26.25 19.14 -2.29
N CYS A 268 -25.04 19.47 -1.85
CA CYS A 268 -24.66 19.59 -0.44
C CYS A 268 -24.17 21.01 -0.13
N ASP A 269 -24.49 21.48 1.09
CA ASP A 269 -24.09 22.82 1.53
C ASP A 269 -22.64 22.92 1.98
N LYS A 270 -22.02 21.77 2.30
CA LYS A 270 -20.65 21.64 2.78
C LYS A 270 -19.98 20.40 2.15
N VAL A 271 -18.78 20.55 1.64
CA VAL A 271 -17.99 19.47 1.04
C VAL A 271 -16.62 19.40 1.68
N ILE A 272 -16.32 18.24 2.24
CA ILE A 272 -15.04 17.87 2.83
C ILE A 272 -14.43 16.77 1.98
N VAL A 273 -13.17 16.93 1.58
CA VAL A 273 -12.42 15.89 0.89
C VAL A 273 -11.45 15.22 1.84
N LEU A 274 -11.51 13.89 1.93
CA LEU A 274 -10.50 13.06 2.55
C LEU A 274 -9.59 12.50 1.46
N TYR A 275 -8.33 12.88 1.45
CA TYR A 275 -7.34 12.27 0.58
C TYR A 275 -6.70 11.07 1.26
N ASN A 276 -6.93 9.89 0.71
CA ASN A 276 -6.47 8.61 1.22
C ASN A 276 -5.36 8.04 0.33
N GLY A 277 -4.14 8.40 0.62
CA GLY A 277 -2.96 7.96 -0.14
C GLY A 277 -1.67 8.36 0.55
N SER A 278 -0.60 7.65 0.24
CA SER A 278 0.74 7.89 0.80
C SER A 278 1.61 8.81 -0.05
N THR A 279 1.12 9.24 -1.21
CA THR A 279 1.79 10.16 -2.14
C THR A 279 1.15 11.53 -2.08
N PRO A 280 1.85 12.61 -2.46
CA PRO A 280 1.19 13.89 -2.73
C PRO A 280 0.25 13.78 -3.94
N MET A 281 -0.67 14.73 -4.10
CA MET A 281 -1.61 14.83 -5.21
C MET A 281 -1.78 16.30 -5.63
N GLU A 282 -2.16 16.54 -6.86
CA GLU A 282 -2.51 17.87 -7.36
C GLU A 282 -3.88 18.28 -6.86
N LEU A 283 -3.91 18.99 -5.73
CA LEU A 283 -5.13 19.45 -5.08
C LEU A 283 -5.51 20.89 -5.46
N GLY A 284 -4.78 21.53 -6.37
CA GLY A 284 -5.04 22.91 -6.79
C GLY A 284 -6.50 23.19 -7.12
N PRO A 285 -7.18 22.37 -7.94
CA PRO A 285 -8.59 22.56 -8.27
C PRO A 285 -9.55 22.49 -7.07
N LEU A 286 -9.17 21.80 -5.98
CA LEU A 286 -9.95 21.69 -4.74
C LEU A 286 -9.66 22.85 -3.78
N MET A 287 -8.53 23.54 -3.95
CA MET A 287 -8.14 24.67 -3.11
C MET A 287 -8.86 25.95 -3.53
N GLU A 288 -9.00 26.18 -4.84
CA GLU A 288 -9.59 27.38 -5.41
C GLU A 288 -10.32 27.10 -6.74
N GLY A 289 -11.16 28.02 -7.17
CA GLY A 289 -11.93 27.89 -8.41
C GLY A 289 -13.26 27.16 -8.26
N ASP A 290 -13.81 26.66 -9.37
CA ASP A 290 -15.16 26.09 -9.42
C ASP A 290 -15.31 24.78 -8.64
N LEU A 291 -14.23 24.01 -8.50
CA LEU A 291 -14.21 22.76 -7.72
C LEU A 291 -13.73 22.97 -6.28
N ALA A 292 -13.43 24.21 -5.85
CA ALA A 292 -12.98 24.45 -4.49
C ALA A 292 -13.96 23.88 -3.45
N VAL A 293 -13.43 23.18 -2.46
CA VAL A 293 -14.20 22.54 -1.37
C VAL A 293 -13.93 23.24 -0.05
N ASP A 294 -14.76 22.99 0.97
CA ASP A 294 -14.68 23.70 2.25
C ASP A 294 -13.52 23.23 3.13
N ALA A 295 -13.21 21.92 3.09
CA ALA A 295 -12.06 21.36 3.81
C ALA A 295 -11.39 20.24 3.04
N ILE A 296 -10.08 20.08 3.24
CA ILE A 296 -9.27 18.99 2.69
C ILE A 296 -8.43 18.42 3.82
N VAL A 297 -8.51 17.11 4.02
CA VAL A 297 -7.78 16.38 5.04
C VAL A 297 -7.02 15.24 4.38
N SER A 298 -5.72 15.19 4.53
CA SER A 298 -4.92 14.04 4.11
C SER A 298 -4.85 13.03 5.25
N ILE A 299 -5.37 11.82 4.98
CA ILE A 299 -5.51 10.74 5.95
C ILE A 299 -4.52 9.58 5.70
N GLY A 300 -3.55 9.76 4.81
CA GLY A 300 -2.52 8.74 4.58
C GLY A 300 -3.08 7.37 4.20
N SER A 301 -2.35 6.32 4.60
CA SER A 301 -2.78 4.91 4.54
C SER A 301 -3.16 4.46 5.94
N LEU A 302 -4.40 4.03 6.12
CA LEU A 302 -5.06 3.92 7.42
C LEU A 302 -4.54 2.79 8.34
N GLY A 303 -3.78 1.82 7.80
CA GLY A 303 -3.47 0.63 8.57
C GLY A 303 -4.72 -0.09 9.06
N ALA A 304 -4.57 -1.01 10.02
CA ALA A 304 -5.69 -1.81 10.49
C ALA A 304 -6.71 -1.03 11.34
N SER A 305 -6.32 0.06 12.00
CA SER A 305 -7.17 0.73 12.99
C SER A 305 -7.25 2.25 12.82
N GLY A 306 -6.47 2.86 11.92
CA GLY A 306 -6.37 4.32 11.78
C GLY A 306 -7.67 5.00 11.38
N ALA A 307 -8.57 4.32 10.70
CA ALA A 307 -9.89 4.86 10.35
C ALA A 307 -10.68 5.38 11.57
N ALA A 308 -10.42 4.85 12.76
CA ALA A 308 -11.01 5.35 13.99
C ALA A 308 -10.56 6.78 14.33
N ALA A 309 -9.30 7.13 14.00
CA ALA A 309 -8.77 8.48 14.22
C ALA A 309 -9.38 9.52 13.26
N VAL A 310 -9.72 9.09 12.03
CA VAL A 310 -10.34 9.98 11.03
C VAL A 310 -11.65 10.58 11.59
N GLY A 311 -12.54 9.75 12.14
CA GLY A 311 -13.76 10.23 12.75
C GLY A 311 -13.49 11.19 13.93
N GLN A 312 -12.48 10.91 14.75
CA GLN A 312 -12.08 11.78 15.87
C GLN A 312 -11.56 13.14 15.39
N VAL A 313 -10.82 13.17 14.29
CA VAL A 313 -10.36 14.43 13.67
C VAL A 313 -11.53 15.22 13.09
N LEU A 314 -12.44 14.57 12.37
CA LEU A 314 -13.62 15.25 11.81
C LEU A 314 -14.49 15.91 12.88
N THR A 315 -14.60 15.33 14.06
CA THR A 315 -15.38 15.86 15.18
C THR A 315 -14.58 16.78 16.12
N GLY A 316 -13.27 16.93 15.90
CA GLY A 316 -12.40 17.74 16.74
C GLY A 316 -12.06 17.10 18.09
N ALA A 317 -12.36 15.80 18.28
CA ALA A 317 -11.91 15.05 19.47
C ALA A 317 -10.38 14.88 19.46
N VAL A 318 -9.79 14.81 18.27
CA VAL A 318 -8.35 14.88 18.03
C VAL A 318 -8.07 16.07 17.11
N ASN A 319 -7.09 16.89 17.47
CA ASN A 319 -6.66 18.01 16.65
C ASN A 319 -5.55 17.53 15.70
N PRO A 320 -5.73 17.56 14.36
CA PRO A 320 -4.73 17.09 13.44
C PRO A 320 -3.46 17.95 13.54
N SER A 321 -2.32 17.29 13.77
CA SER A 321 -1.03 17.95 13.97
C SER A 321 0.02 17.55 12.93
N GLY A 322 -0.33 16.62 12.03
CA GLY A 322 0.53 16.15 10.95
C GLY A 322 0.96 17.28 10.01
N LYS A 323 2.06 17.04 9.31
CA LYS A 323 2.61 17.93 8.30
C LYS A 323 2.99 17.11 7.08
N THR A 324 2.83 17.71 5.91
CA THR A 324 3.32 17.08 4.67
C THR A 324 4.83 16.94 4.71
N THR A 325 5.31 15.79 4.29
CA THR A 325 6.75 15.48 4.18
C THR A 325 7.35 15.98 2.88
N ASP A 326 6.48 16.23 1.88
CA ASP A 326 6.85 16.62 0.53
C ASP A 326 6.15 17.91 0.12
N ILE A 327 6.64 18.52 -0.95
CA ILE A 327 5.95 19.61 -1.64
C ILE A 327 4.81 18.99 -2.46
N TRP A 328 3.61 19.52 -2.29
CA TRP A 328 2.46 19.18 -3.10
C TRP A 328 2.35 20.22 -4.21
N ALA A 329 2.89 19.87 -5.37
CA ALA A 329 2.91 20.77 -6.52
C ALA A 329 1.49 21.03 -7.06
N ALA A 330 1.28 22.19 -7.62
CA ALA A 330 0.06 22.50 -8.37
C ALA A 330 0.04 21.78 -9.74
N ASP A 331 1.23 21.46 -10.25
CA ASP A 331 1.47 20.73 -11.50
C ASP A 331 2.78 19.96 -11.34
N PHE A 332 2.71 18.64 -11.19
CA PHE A 332 3.89 17.79 -11.04
C PHE A 332 4.71 17.69 -12.34
N THR A 333 4.10 17.95 -13.50
CA THR A 333 4.84 17.94 -14.78
C THR A 333 5.87 19.07 -14.85
N ALA A 334 5.67 20.13 -14.08
CA ALA A 334 6.62 21.23 -13.95
C ALA A 334 7.81 20.90 -13.03
N ASP A 335 7.71 19.85 -12.21
CA ASP A 335 8.80 19.45 -11.34
C ASP A 335 9.96 18.88 -12.18
N PRO A 336 11.21 19.32 -11.95
CA PRO A 336 12.36 18.87 -12.73
C PRO A 336 12.61 17.37 -12.66
N THR A 337 12.12 16.68 -11.63
CA THR A 337 12.27 15.24 -11.48
C THR A 337 11.30 14.44 -12.35
N PHE A 338 10.15 15.02 -12.73
CA PHE A 338 9.08 14.31 -13.46
C PHE A 338 9.57 13.67 -14.77
N GLY A 339 10.38 14.39 -15.54
CA GLY A 339 10.96 13.87 -16.79
C GLY A 339 12.26 13.08 -16.63
N ASN A 340 12.83 13.00 -15.43
CA ASN A 340 14.15 12.40 -15.20
C ASN A 340 14.09 10.99 -14.60
N PHE A 341 12.99 10.61 -13.97
CA PHE A 341 12.80 9.30 -13.36
C PHE A 341 12.07 8.33 -14.32
N GLY A 342 12.59 7.09 -14.42
CA GLY A 342 11.99 6.02 -15.22
C GLY A 342 12.05 6.22 -16.74
N GLY A 343 11.67 5.21 -17.48
CA GLY A 343 11.51 5.24 -18.94
C GLY A 343 12.78 5.38 -19.79
N LYS A 344 13.92 5.78 -19.22
CA LYS A 344 15.18 5.92 -19.96
C LYS A 344 15.91 4.58 -20.02
N GLN A 345 16.21 4.14 -21.24
CA GLN A 345 16.81 2.83 -21.51
C GLN A 345 18.17 2.99 -22.15
N TYR A 346 19.11 2.12 -21.79
CA TYR A 346 20.36 1.96 -22.51
C TYR A 346 20.08 1.27 -23.84
N THR A 347 20.51 1.88 -24.93
CA THR A 347 20.35 1.34 -26.29
C THR A 347 21.53 0.50 -26.75
N ASP A 348 22.66 0.56 -26.05
CA ASP A 348 23.93 -0.10 -26.35
C ASP A 348 24.23 -1.30 -25.44
N VAL A 349 23.33 -1.63 -24.51
CA VAL A 349 23.45 -2.80 -23.64
C VAL A 349 22.73 -3.97 -24.27
N SER A 350 23.51 -4.90 -24.82
CA SER A 350 23.03 -6.21 -25.25
C SER A 350 23.27 -7.23 -24.13
N ASN A 351 22.33 -8.16 -23.93
CA ASN A 351 22.43 -9.23 -22.93
C ASN A 351 22.37 -8.74 -21.47
N TYR A 352 21.46 -7.82 -21.17
CA TYR A 352 21.11 -7.50 -19.79
C TYR A 352 20.19 -8.59 -19.24
N TYR A 353 20.67 -9.30 -18.21
CA TYR A 353 19.90 -10.37 -17.58
C TYR A 353 19.38 -9.88 -16.24
N THR A 354 18.06 -9.93 -16.08
CA THR A 354 17.39 -9.71 -14.80
C THR A 354 17.05 -11.05 -14.18
N THR A 355 17.17 -11.12 -12.86
CA THR A 355 16.71 -12.26 -12.08
C THR A 355 15.49 -11.81 -11.30
N ASN A 356 14.34 -12.43 -11.55
CA ASN A 356 13.16 -12.14 -10.76
C ASN A 356 13.28 -12.73 -9.35
N TYR A 357 12.31 -12.40 -8.49
CA TYR A 357 12.26 -12.85 -7.10
C TYR A 357 12.32 -14.38 -6.94
N THR A 358 11.81 -15.13 -7.91
CA THR A 358 11.84 -16.61 -7.92
C THR A 358 13.15 -17.19 -8.46
N GLY A 359 14.13 -16.35 -8.79
CA GLY A 359 15.43 -16.77 -9.33
C GLY A 359 15.42 -17.07 -10.82
N THR A 360 14.32 -16.79 -11.52
CA THR A 360 14.27 -16.96 -12.98
C THR A 360 15.07 -15.86 -13.66
N VAL A 361 16.03 -16.24 -14.46
CA VAL A 361 16.83 -15.31 -15.27
C VAL A 361 16.13 -15.07 -16.59
N SER A 362 15.86 -13.82 -16.92
CA SER A 362 15.29 -13.42 -18.20
C SER A 362 16.13 -12.32 -18.85
N ASN A 363 16.04 -12.21 -20.17
CA ASN A 363 16.62 -11.08 -20.87
C ASN A 363 15.77 -9.84 -20.57
N GLY A 364 16.38 -8.81 -20.02
CA GLY A 364 15.71 -7.60 -19.58
C GLY A 364 16.20 -6.36 -20.32
N THR A 365 15.57 -5.24 -20.05
CA THR A 365 16.00 -3.92 -20.48
C THR A 365 16.76 -3.23 -19.36
N ALA A 366 17.93 -2.67 -19.64
CA ALA A 366 18.67 -1.88 -18.68
C ALA A 366 18.14 -0.44 -18.67
N TYR A 367 17.64 0.02 -17.53
CA TYR A 367 17.15 1.37 -17.33
C TYR A 367 18.16 2.22 -16.57
N PHE A 368 18.04 3.55 -16.69
CA PHE A 368 18.83 4.49 -15.93
C PHE A 368 18.02 5.72 -15.55
N VAL A 369 18.48 6.44 -14.52
CA VAL A 369 17.95 7.71 -14.06
C VAL A 369 19.01 8.78 -14.26
N GLU A 370 18.60 9.96 -14.76
CA GLU A 370 19.47 11.14 -14.88
C GLU A 370 19.04 12.17 -13.83
N TYR A 371 19.92 12.48 -12.90
CA TYR A 371 19.71 13.55 -11.90
C TYR A 371 20.13 14.91 -12.45
N LYS A 372 19.46 15.36 -13.55
CA LYS A 372 19.77 16.65 -14.20
C LYS A 372 19.49 17.85 -13.30
N GLU A 373 18.51 17.73 -12.44
CA GLU A 373 18.12 18.71 -11.43
C GLU A 373 19.19 18.91 -10.34
N GLY A 374 20.07 17.94 -10.14
CA GLY A 374 21.07 17.97 -9.09
C GLY A 374 20.43 18.06 -7.70
N ILE A 375 20.72 19.16 -6.98
CA ILE A 375 20.12 19.42 -5.65
C ILE A 375 18.83 20.25 -5.70
N TYR A 376 18.42 20.72 -6.87
CA TYR A 376 17.26 21.61 -7.07
C TYR A 376 15.99 20.81 -7.34
N TYR A 377 15.44 20.20 -6.28
CA TYR A 377 14.15 19.51 -6.31
C TYR A 377 13.39 19.74 -4.99
N GLY A 378 12.08 19.50 -4.99
CA GLY A 378 11.23 19.77 -3.85
C GLY A 378 11.34 21.24 -3.40
N TYR A 379 11.41 21.52 -2.10
CA TYR A 379 11.46 22.87 -1.54
C TYR A 379 12.67 23.73 -2.02
N ARG A 380 13.66 23.13 -2.64
CA ARG A 380 14.79 23.87 -3.22
C ARG A 380 14.53 24.33 -4.65
N PHE A 381 13.49 23.83 -5.26
CA PHE A 381 13.04 24.22 -6.58
C PHE A 381 11.92 25.26 -6.53
N TYR A 382 10.95 25.05 -5.63
CA TYR A 382 9.79 25.92 -5.44
C TYR A 382 10.06 27.13 -4.58
#